data_b006b25c0ed03207f63c9bebaae15327
#
_entry.id   b006b25c0ed03207f63c9bebaae15327
#
_cell.length_a   1.000
_cell.length_b   1.000
_cell.length_c   1.000
_cell.angle_alpha   90.00
_cell.angle_beta   90.00
_cell.angle_gamma   90.00
#
_symmetry.space_group_name_H-M   'P 1'
#
loop_
_entity.id
_entity.type
_entity.pdbx_description
1 polymer ?
#
loop_
_entity_poly.entity_id
_entity_poly.type
_entity_poly.pdbx_seq_one_letter_code
_entity_poly.pdbx_strand_id
1 'polypeptide(L)'
;MILQQPWVTWPAALSAETCDRIVARGMAEDLQSGDMSSVRSESVRASRVAWLTEPWLYELIFPYFQSANWSAQWLFHFQAIETLQFTAYGPGEHYGWHVDQTAAPYGPEHGEYRGLYRKLSLSIQLSDPADYEGGQLQLERGVPERPDRIRTITEIAPRGSVIVFPSFLPHRITPVTRGERLALVAWAAGRPFL
;
A
#
# COMPACT_ATOMS: atom_id res chain seq x y z
N MET A 1 -5.43 13.81 -15.73
CA MET A 1 -6.75 13.52 -15.11
C MET A 1 -6.69 14.02 -13.68
N ILE A 2 -7.61 14.89 -13.25
CA ILE A 2 -7.71 15.32 -11.85
C ILE A 2 -8.79 14.45 -11.21
N LEU A 3 -8.39 13.59 -10.27
CA LEU A 3 -9.33 12.78 -9.51
C LEU A 3 -10.08 13.67 -8.51
N GLN A 4 -11.40 13.60 -8.49
CA GLN A 4 -12.23 14.31 -7.50
C GLN A 4 -11.98 13.74 -6.09
N GLN A 5 -11.85 12.42 -5.99
CA GLN A 5 -11.51 11.69 -4.77
C GLN A 5 -10.27 10.83 -5.05
N PRO A 6 -9.06 11.26 -4.63
CA PRO A 6 -7.82 10.56 -4.94
C PRO A 6 -7.54 9.33 -4.08
N TRP A 7 -8.24 9.16 -2.94
CA TRP A 7 -8.19 7.97 -2.09
C TRP A 7 -9.50 7.82 -1.30
N VAL A 8 -9.73 6.61 -0.79
CA VAL A 8 -10.82 6.30 0.13
C VAL A 8 -10.23 5.67 1.38
N THR A 9 -10.68 6.10 2.56
CA THR A 9 -10.20 5.62 3.86
C THR A 9 -11.33 5.04 4.70
N TRP A 10 -11.02 4.04 5.50
CA TRP A 10 -11.88 3.46 6.52
C TRP A 10 -11.08 3.40 7.83
N PRO A 11 -11.21 4.42 8.70
CA PRO A 11 -10.51 4.44 9.98
C PRO A 11 -10.95 3.29 10.88
N ALA A 12 -10.00 2.57 11.51
CA ALA A 12 -10.23 1.47 12.45
C ALA A 12 -11.28 0.44 11.96
N ALA A 13 -11.25 0.11 10.68
CA ALA A 13 -12.25 -0.77 10.05
C ALA A 13 -12.08 -2.25 10.43
N LEU A 14 -10.86 -2.67 10.76
CA LEU A 14 -10.57 -4.03 11.20
C LEU A 14 -10.52 -4.10 12.72
N SER A 15 -11.04 -5.20 13.28
CA SER A 15 -10.91 -5.48 14.72
C SER A 15 -9.46 -5.72 15.13
N ALA A 16 -9.15 -5.51 16.41
CA ALA A 16 -7.84 -5.82 16.98
C ALA A 16 -7.46 -7.30 16.72
N GLU A 17 -8.38 -8.23 16.91
CA GLU A 17 -8.20 -9.65 16.65
C GLU A 17 -7.80 -9.94 15.20
N THR A 18 -8.45 -9.28 14.23
CA THR A 18 -8.09 -9.41 12.80
C THR A 18 -6.68 -8.89 12.55
N CYS A 19 -6.34 -7.74 13.13
CA CYS A 19 -4.99 -7.18 13.02
C CYS A 19 -3.94 -8.11 13.65
N ASP A 20 -4.22 -8.66 14.85
CA ASP A 20 -3.33 -9.62 15.52
C ASP A 20 -3.10 -10.88 14.67
N ARG A 21 -4.15 -11.40 14.06
CA ARG A 21 -4.06 -12.55 13.15
C ARG A 21 -3.17 -12.25 11.93
N ILE A 22 -3.30 -11.06 11.31
CA ILE A 22 -2.46 -10.65 10.18
C ILE A 22 -1.01 -10.51 10.64
N VAL A 23 -0.77 -9.84 11.78
CA VAL A 23 0.59 -9.66 12.34
C VAL A 23 1.23 -11.00 12.66
N ALA A 24 0.53 -11.89 13.37
CA ALA A 24 1.03 -13.22 13.69
C ALA A 24 1.41 -14.00 12.43
N ARG A 25 0.60 -13.91 11.37
CA ARG A 25 0.88 -14.60 10.10
C ARG A 25 2.09 -13.99 9.38
N GLY A 26 2.18 -12.67 9.31
CA GLY A 26 3.30 -11.98 8.67
C GLY A 26 4.63 -12.20 9.40
N MET A 27 4.60 -12.16 10.73
CA MET A 27 5.80 -12.38 11.57
C MET A 27 6.23 -13.85 11.65
N ALA A 28 5.38 -14.80 11.25
CA ALA A 28 5.75 -16.21 11.14
C ALA A 28 6.59 -16.53 9.89
N GLU A 29 6.62 -15.61 8.91
CA GLU A 29 7.46 -15.72 7.73
C GLU A 29 8.87 -15.18 8.00
N ASP A 30 9.84 -15.66 7.23
CA ASP A 30 11.19 -15.10 7.20
C ASP A 30 11.15 -13.74 6.46
N LEU A 31 11.25 -12.66 7.23
CA LEU A 31 11.18 -11.30 6.70
C LEU A 31 12.43 -10.99 5.86
N GLN A 32 12.25 -10.86 4.57
CA GLN A 32 13.32 -10.51 3.63
C GLN A 32 13.54 -9.00 3.57
N SER A 33 14.77 -8.57 3.27
CA SER A 33 15.04 -7.16 2.97
C SER A 33 14.17 -6.72 1.78
N GLY A 34 13.37 -5.68 1.99
CA GLY A 34 12.61 -5.01 0.92
C GLY A 34 13.42 -3.90 0.26
N ASP A 35 14.76 -3.90 0.40
CA ASP A 35 15.61 -2.86 -0.15
C ASP A 35 15.54 -2.86 -1.68
N MET A 36 15.22 -1.69 -2.22
CA MET A 36 15.28 -1.40 -3.65
C MET A 36 16.40 -0.40 -3.89
N SER A 37 17.65 -0.89 -3.89
CA SER A 37 18.80 -0.07 -4.27
C SER A 37 18.70 0.22 -5.77
N SER A 38 18.40 1.48 -6.13
CA SER A 38 18.71 1.97 -7.46
C SER A 38 20.22 2.21 -7.55
N VAL A 39 20.80 2.04 -8.74
CA VAL A 39 22.23 2.23 -9.04
C VAL A 39 22.74 3.67 -8.73
N ARG A 40 21.92 4.54 -8.16
CA ARG A 40 22.22 5.91 -7.72
C ARG A 40 21.97 6.06 -6.21
N SER A 41 22.96 5.70 -5.44
CA SER A 41 23.42 6.18 -4.13
C SER A 41 22.45 6.46 -2.96
N GLU A 42 21.13 6.34 -3.07
CA GLU A 42 20.22 6.41 -1.92
C GLU A 42 19.21 5.27 -2.03
N SER A 43 19.07 4.49 -0.96
CA SER A 43 18.06 3.45 -0.87
C SER A 43 16.67 4.10 -0.98
N VAL A 44 15.96 3.83 -2.07
CA VAL A 44 14.58 4.30 -2.26
C VAL A 44 13.67 3.66 -1.23
N ARG A 45 14.03 2.46 -0.74
CA ARG A 45 13.27 1.69 0.22
C ARG A 45 14.21 0.98 1.20
N ALA A 46 13.97 1.17 2.47
CA ALA A 46 14.49 0.35 3.56
C ALA A 46 13.30 -0.17 4.35
N SER A 47 13.09 -1.48 4.35
CA SER A 47 12.01 -2.16 5.06
C SER A 47 12.25 -3.66 5.06
N ARG A 48 11.48 -4.40 5.86
CA ARG A 48 11.46 -5.86 5.84
C ARG A 48 10.07 -6.33 5.37
N VAL A 49 10.04 -7.35 4.52
CA VAL A 49 8.79 -7.80 3.88
C VAL A 49 8.64 -9.32 3.93
N ALA A 50 7.38 -9.76 3.99
CA ALA A 50 6.98 -11.12 3.72
C ALA A 50 5.81 -11.13 2.73
N TRP A 51 5.68 -12.21 1.97
CA TRP A 51 4.62 -12.38 0.99
C TRP A 51 3.59 -13.39 1.48
N LEU A 52 2.32 -13.00 1.51
CA LEU A 52 1.22 -13.78 2.04
C LEU A 52 0.22 -14.14 0.94
N THR A 53 -0.27 -15.39 0.98
CA THR A 53 -1.18 -15.93 -0.06
C THR A 53 -2.42 -16.60 0.53
N GLU A 54 -2.71 -16.38 1.81
CA GLU A 54 -3.84 -17.00 2.50
C GLU A 54 -5.19 -16.54 1.91
N PRO A 55 -6.08 -17.45 1.50
CA PRO A 55 -7.36 -17.10 0.89
C PRO A 55 -8.20 -16.10 1.68
N TRP A 56 -8.23 -16.24 3.02
CA TRP A 56 -9.01 -15.36 3.89
C TRP A 56 -8.55 -13.88 3.85
N LEU A 57 -7.27 -13.62 3.51
CA LEU A 57 -6.78 -12.26 3.33
C LEU A 57 -7.36 -11.61 2.07
N TYR A 58 -7.47 -12.36 0.99
CA TYR A 58 -8.10 -11.89 -0.26
C TYR A 58 -9.59 -11.61 -0.04
N GLU A 59 -10.30 -12.50 0.66
CA GLU A 59 -11.70 -12.31 1.04
C GLU A 59 -11.89 -11.05 1.90
N LEU A 60 -10.95 -10.78 2.82
CA LEU A 60 -10.97 -9.60 3.69
C LEU A 60 -10.81 -8.29 2.90
N ILE A 61 -9.88 -8.24 1.94
CA ILE A 61 -9.50 -6.98 1.29
C ILE A 61 -10.30 -6.68 0.02
N PHE A 62 -10.83 -7.69 -0.66
CA PHE A 62 -11.56 -7.52 -1.93
C PHE A 62 -12.73 -6.53 -1.84
N PRO A 63 -13.58 -6.54 -0.80
CA PRO A 63 -14.66 -5.56 -0.65
C PRO A 63 -14.18 -4.11 -0.58
N TYR A 64 -13.00 -3.84 -0.01
CA TYR A 64 -12.43 -2.49 0.05
C TYR A 64 -12.02 -1.98 -1.32
N PHE A 65 -11.40 -2.83 -2.16
CA PHE A 65 -11.10 -2.48 -3.54
C PHE A 65 -12.36 -2.15 -4.34
N GLN A 66 -13.40 -2.98 -4.25
CA GLN A 66 -14.67 -2.76 -4.94
C GLN A 66 -15.36 -1.48 -4.45
N SER A 67 -15.48 -1.30 -3.13
CA SER A 67 -16.13 -0.15 -2.52
C SER A 67 -15.43 1.16 -2.87
N ALA A 68 -14.08 1.22 -2.77
CA ALA A 68 -13.32 2.40 -3.16
C ALA A 68 -13.52 2.75 -4.63
N ASN A 69 -13.33 1.76 -5.50
CA ASN A 69 -13.42 1.92 -6.95
C ASN A 69 -14.79 2.46 -7.40
N TRP A 70 -15.83 1.99 -6.74
CA TRP A 70 -17.21 2.43 -6.99
C TRP A 70 -17.49 3.82 -6.38
N SER A 71 -17.24 4.00 -5.08
CA SER A 71 -17.59 5.24 -4.37
C SER A 71 -16.81 6.46 -4.86
N ALA A 72 -15.53 6.29 -5.20
CA ALA A 72 -14.69 7.33 -5.78
C ALA A 72 -14.88 7.51 -7.29
N GLN A 73 -15.76 6.73 -7.91
CA GLN A 73 -16.07 6.77 -9.35
C GLN A 73 -14.83 6.59 -10.23
N TRP A 74 -13.82 5.82 -9.76
CA TRP A 74 -12.66 5.50 -10.60
C TRP A 74 -13.03 4.52 -11.71
N LEU A 75 -13.90 3.56 -11.41
CA LEU A 75 -14.46 2.58 -12.33
C LEU A 75 -13.39 1.79 -13.10
N PHE A 76 -12.24 1.56 -12.46
CA PHE A 76 -11.17 0.78 -13.06
C PHE A 76 -11.56 -0.68 -13.16
N HIS A 77 -11.34 -1.28 -14.32
CA HIS A 77 -11.44 -2.72 -14.47
C HIS A 77 -10.19 -3.38 -13.87
N PHE A 78 -10.37 -4.22 -12.86
CA PHE A 78 -9.33 -5.11 -12.32
C PHE A 78 -9.83 -6.54 -12.27
N GLN A 79 -8.96 -7.52 -12.43
CA GLN A 79 -9.29 -8.94 -12.58
C GLN A 79 -8.47 -9.87 -11.70
N ALA A 80 -7.43 -9.36 -11.07
CA ALA A 80 -6.58 -10.11 -10.16
C ALA A 80 -6.15 -9.24 -8.96
N ILE A 81 -5.88 -9.87 -7.84
CA ILE A 81 -5.18 -9.28 -6.69
C ILE A 81 -3.85 -10.02 -6.58
N GLU A 82 -2.76 -9.27 -6.52
CA GLU A 82 -1.42 -9.83 -6.40
C GLU A 82 -1.18 -10.45 -5.01
N THR A 83 -0.11 -11.22 -4.87
CA THR A 83 0.37 -11.69 -3.57
C THR A 83 0.53 -10.52 -2.61
N LEU A 84 -0.03 -10.65 -1.41
CA LEU A 84 -0.06 -9.58 -0.43
C LEU A 84 1.29 -9.42 0.23
N GLN A 85 1.67 -8.18 0.52
CA GLN A 85 2.93 -7.85 1.15
C GLN A 85 2.72 -7.41 2.60
N PHE A 86 3.14 -8.22 3.56
CA PHE A 86 3.34 -7.77 4.92
C PHE A 86 4.65 -6.98 4.99
N THR A 87 4.62 -5.81 5.61
CA THR A 87 5.78 -4.91 5.67
C THR A 87 6.01 -4.43 7.08
N ALA A 88 7.26 -4.49 7.53
CA ALA A 88 7.73 -3.95 8.80
C ALA A 88 8.74 -2.84 8.54
N TYR A 89 8.58 -1.71 9.26
CA TYR A 89 9.48 -0.56 9.23
C TYR A 89 9.96 -0.29 10.66
N GLY A 90 11.25 -0.49 10.91
CA GLY A 90 11.95 -0.11 12.16
C GLY A 90 12.54 1.31 12.08
N PRO A 91 13.25 1.75 13.13
CA PRO A 91 13.88 3.06 13.18
C PRO A 91 14.84 3.30 12.00
N GLY A 92 14.66 4.44 11.31
CA GLY A 92 15.37 4.81 10.08
C GLY A 92 14.79 4.21 8.80
N GLU A 93 13.97 3.17 8.89
CA GLU A 93 13.35 2.54 7.72
C GLU A 93 12.22 3.41 7.14
N HIS A 94 12.08 3.37 5.83
CA HIS A 94 11.18 4.23 5.06
C HIS A 94 10.92 3.67 3.66
N TYR A 95 10.02 4.31 2.92
CA TYR A 95 9.87 4.12 1.49
C TYR A 95 9.72 5.48 0.81
N GLY A 96 10.70 5.89 0.01
CA GLY A 96 10.73 7.16 -0.69
C GLY A 96 9.59 7.33 -1.70
N TRP A 97 9.53 8.48 -2.35
CA TRP A 97 8.52 8.77 -3.37
C TRP A 97 8.57 7.76 -4.51
N HIS A 98 7.45 7.10 -4.76
CA HIS A 98 7.26 6.13 -5.84
C HIS A 98 5.79 6.06 -6.28
N VAL A 99 5.56 5.36 -7.38
CA VAL A 99 4.25 4.89 -7.81
C VAL A 99 4.27 3.37 -7.85
N ASP A 100 3.16 2.74 -7.54
CA ASP A 100 3.05 1.28 -7.60
C ASP A 100 2.81 0.77 -9.01
N GLN A 101 2.20 1.59 -9.87
CA GLN A 101 1.98 1.24 -11.27
C GLN A 101 3.30 1.18 -12.02
N THR A 102 3.55 0.04 -12.67
CA THR A 102 4.73 -0.15 -13.53
C THR A 102 4.64 0.71 -14.80
N ALA A 103 5.78 1.09 -15.38
CA ALA A 103 5.83 1.85 -16.64
C ALA A 103 5.35 1.03 -17.85
N ALA A 104 5.43 -0.30 -17.77
CA ALA A 104 4.97 -1.25 -18.77
C ALA A 104 4.10 -2.32 -18.11
N PRO A 105 3.24 -3.01 -18.87
CA PRO A 105 2.49 -4.15 -18.34
C PRO A 105 3.44 -5.26 -17.90
N TYR A 106 2.99 -6.09 -16.99
CA TYR A 106 3.73 -7.29 -16.57
C TYR A 106 4.12 -8.17 -17.75
N GLY A 107 5.37 -8.57 -17.81
CA GLY A 107 5.91 -9.47 -18.84
C GLY A 107 5.47 -10.92 -18.68
N PRO A 108 5.91 -11.80 -19.60
CA PRO A 108 5.58 -13.22 -19.56
C PRO A 108 6.03 -13.94 -18.28
N GLU A 109 7.09 -13.46 -17.64
CA GLU A 109 7.67 -14.01 -16.40
C GLU A 109 6.72 -13.87 -15.19
N HIS A 110 5.72 -13.01 -15.27
CA HIS A 110 4.73 -12.79 -14.22
C HIS A 110 3.47 -13.68 -14.34
N GLY A 111 3.50 -14.74 -15.21
CA GLY A 111 2.47 -15.74 -15.27
C GLY A 111 1.07 -15.17 -15.53
N GLU A 112 0.15 -15.38 -14.58
CA GLU A 112 -1.25 -14.94 -14.68
C GLU A 112 -1.42 -13.41 -14.71
N TYR A 113 -0.46 -12.64 -14.25
CA TYR A 113 -0.49 -11.17 -14.29
C TYR A 113 0.02 -10.60 -15.62
N ARG A 114 0.48 -11.45 -16.55
CA ARG A 114 0.98 -11.02 -17.88
C ARG A 114 0.00 -10.08 -18.57
N GLY A 115 0.50 -8.93 -19.02
CA GLY A 115 -0.28 -7.92 -19.73
C GLY A 115 -1.13 -7.02 -18.84
N LEU A 116 -1.07 -7.20 -17.51
CA LEU A 116 -1.78 -6.38 -16.54
C LEU A 116 -0.88 -5.27 -16.00
N TYR A 117 -1.54 -4.23 -15.44
CA TYR A 117 -0.94 -3.16 -14.64
C TYR A 117 -1.58 -3.14 -13.26
N ARG A 118 -0.87 -2.73 -12.23
CA ARG A 118 -1.47 -2.33 -10.96
C ARG A 118 -2.39 -1.14 -11.18
N LYS A 119 -3.63 -1.26 -10.75
CA LYS A 119 -4.68 -0.26 -10.88
C LYS A 119 -4.97 0.44 -9.56
N LEU A 120 -5.09 -0.34 -8.52
CA LEU A 120 -5.41 0.11 -7.17
C LEU A 120 -4.40 -0.47 -6.19
N SER A 121 -3.97 0.38 -5.27
CA SER A 121 -3.15 0.04 -4.12
C SER A 121 -3.99 0.12 -2.86
N LEU A 122 -3.80 -0.83 -1.94
CA LEU A 122 -4.43 -0.89 -0.63
C LEU A 122 -3.36 -0.98 0.44
N SER A 123 -3.54 -0.27 1.54
CA SER A 123 -2.71 -0.43 2.74
C SER A 123 -3.58 -0.53 3.99
N ILE A 124 -3.24 -1.47 4.86
CA ILE A 124 -3.85 -1.65 6.19
C ILE A 124 -2.80 -1.30 7.24
N GLN A 125 -3.15 -0.41 8.15
CA GLN A 125 -2.33 -0.07 9.32
C GLN A 125 -2.48 -1.13 10.40
N LEU A 126 -1.38 -1.79 10.80
CA LEU A 126 -1.42 -2.91 11.75
C LEU A 126 -0.84 -2.58 13.12
N SER A 127 0.02 -1.54 13.23
CA SER A 127 0.56 -1.08 14.51
C SER A 127 -0.38 -0.08 15.19
N ASP A 128 -0.40 -0.09 16.53
CA ASP A 128 -1.02 0.99 17.29
C ASP A 128 -0.19 2.28 17.14
N PRO A 129 -0.81 3.45 16.97
CA PRO A 129 -0.09 4.72 16.84
C PRO A 129 0.73 5.09 18.08
N ALA A 130 0.49 4.48 19.24
CA ALA A 130 1.30 4.65 20.45
C ALA A 130 2.63 3.88 20.41
N ASP A 131 2.73 2.85 19.57
CA ASP A 131 3.90 1.94 19.53
C ASP A 131 5.04 2.46 18.65
N TYR A 132 4.80 3.48 17.81
CA TYR A 132 5.81 4.00 16.90
C TYR A 132 5.67 5.51 16.66
N GLU A 133 6.71 6.14 16.11
CA GLU A 133 6.73 7.53 15.67
C GLU A 133 7.28 7.64 14.25
N GLY A 134 6.83 8.64 13.50
CA GLY A 134 7.16 8.74 12.05
C GLY A 134 6.35 7.77 11.21
N GLY A 135 6.92 7.20 10.16
CA GLY A 135 6.30 6.17 9.33
C GLY A 135 4.97 6.59 8.68
N GLN A 136 4.76 7.88 8.44
CA GLN A 136 3.49 8.41 7.93
C GLN A 136 3.35 8.14 6.43
N LEU A 137 2.16 7.70 6.01
CA LEU A 137 1.82 7.65 4.60
C LEU A 137 1.53 9.07 4.09
N GLN A 138 2.22 9.44 3.03
CA GLN A 138 1.96 10.69 2.31
C GLN A 138 1.64 10.40 0.85
N LEU A 139 0.62 11.08 0.31
CA LEU A 139 0.23 11.03 -1.09
C LEU A 139 0.34 12.40 -1.75
N GLU A 140 0.67 12.39 -3.03
CA GLU A 140 0.71 13.59 -3.86
C GLU A 140 -0.59 13.71 -4.68
N ARG A 141 -1.22 14.89 -4.67
CA ARG A 141 -2.49 15.16 -5.36
C ARG A 141 -2.37 15.49 -6.86
N GLY A 142 -1.19 15.35 -7.44
CA GLY A 142 -0.98 15.48 -8.88
C GLY A 142 -1.13 16.87 -9.48
N VAL A 143 -1.22 17.94 -8.68
CA VAL A 143 -1.20 19.34 -9.18
C VAL A 143 0.06 20.01 -8.64
N PRO A 144 1.14 20.14 -9.44
CA PRO A 144 2.48 20.54 -8.98
C PRO A 144 2.54 21.87 -8.23
N GLU A 145 1.67 22.81 -8.54
CA GLU A 145 1.72 24.21 -8.06
C GLU A 145 0.85 24.48 -6.82
N ARG A 146 0.14 23.47 -6.30
CA ARG A 146 -0.72 23.64 -5.13
C ARG A 146 0.06 23.51 -3.83
N PRO A 147 -0.18 24.40 -2.83
CA PRO A 147 0.47 24.31 -1.51
C PRO A 147 0.12 23.01 -0.77
N ASP A 148 -1.06 22.44 -1.03
CA ASP A 148 -1.59 21.22 -0.44
C ASP A 148 -1.31 19.97 -1.32
N ARG A 149 -0.33 20.06 -2.22
CA ARG A 149 0.05 18.97 -3.13
C ARG A 149 0.36 17.65 -2.39
N ILE A 150 1.11 17.74 -1.31
CA ILE A 150 1.44 16.59 -0.48
C ILE A 150 0.50 16.56 0.71
N ARG A 151 -0.21 15.43 0.86
CA ARG A 151 -1.10 15.19 2.00
C ARG A 151 -0.55 14.05 2.85
N THR A 152 -0.35 14.31 4.14
CA THR A 152 -0.18 13.26 5.15
C THR A 152 -1.55 12.68 5.49
N ILE A 153 -1.70 11.36 5.37
CA ILE A 153 -2.97 10.66 5.57
C ILE A 153 -3.09 10.29 7.05
N THR A 154 -3.57 11.22 7.84
CA THR A 154 -3.75 11.03 9.29
C THR A 154 -4.96 10.16 9.62
N GLU A 155 -5.91 10.07 8.72
CA GLU A 155 -7.15 9.29 8.85
C GLU A 155 -6.90 7.78 9.03
N ILE A 156 -5.73 7.30 8.60
CA ILE A 156 -5.35 5.89 8.76
C ILE A 156 -4.40 5.65 9.94
N ALA A 157 -4.15 6.64 10.79
CA ALA A 157 -3.31 6.45 11.98
C ALA A 157 -3.84 5.38 12.95
N PRO A 158 -5.16 5.29 13.23
CA PRO A 158 -5.67 4.23 14.10
C PRO A 158 -5.37 2.84 13.54
N ARG A 159 -5.02 1.90 14.43
CA ARG A 159 -4.84 0.49 14.09
C ARG A 159 -6.08 -0.09 13.41
N GLY A 160 -5.89 -0.94 12.40
CA GLY A 160 -6.97 -1.53 11.62
C GLY A 160 -7.55 -0.61 10.55
N SER A 161 -7.01 0.60 10.38
CA SER A 161 -7.44 1.48 9.30
C SER A 161 -7.00 0.96 7.93
N VAL A 162 -7.88 1.17 6.95
CA VAL A 162 -7.66 0.78 5.55
C VAL A 162 -7.68 2.01 4.67
N ILE A 163 -6.80 2.07 3.68
CA ILE A 163 -6.83 3.04 2.58
C ILE A 163 -6.71 2.33 1.25
N VAL A 164 -7.45 2.82 0.27
CA VAL A 164 -7.31 2.43 -1.15
C VAL A 164 -7.11 3.68 -1.99
N PHE A 165 -6.20 3.60 -2.97
CA PHE A 165 -5.91 4.69 -3.90
C PHE A 165 -5.43 4.14 -5.26
N PRO A 166 -5.55 4.90 -6.36
CA PRO A 166 -4.99 4.54 -7.66
C PRO A 166 -3.48 4.34 -7.62
N SER A 167 -2.99 3.23 -8.17
CA SER A 167 -1.57 2.83 -8.11
C SER A 167 -0.61 3.78 -8.81
N PHE A 168 -1.11 4.69 -9.65
CA PHE A 168 -0.32 5.74 -10.31
C PHE A 168 -0.12 7.00 -9.46
N LEU A 169 -0.76 7.10 -8.28
CA LEU A 169 -0.54 8.24 -7.39
C LEU A 169 0.82 8.13 -6.71
N PRO A 170 1.67 9.18 -6.82
CA PRO A 170 2.91 9.22 -6.08
C PRO A 170 2.64 9.21 -4.58
N HIS A 171 3.37 8.35 -3.88
CA HIS A 171 3.25 8.21 -2.43
C HIS A 171 4.56 7.79 -1.79
N ARG A 172 4.65 7.96 -0.47
CA ARG A 172 5.81 7.55 0.32
C ARG A 172 5.41 7.17 1.74
N ILE A 173 6.30 6.44 2.41
CA ILE A 173 6.33 6.27 3.85
C ILE A 173 7.50 7.08 4.40
N THR A 174 7.24 8.04 5.29
CA THR A 174 8.29 8.82 5.95
C THR A 174 9.11 7.92 6.88
N PRO A 175 10.37 8.28 7.22
CA PRO A 175 11.16 7.50 8.14
C PRO A 175 10.44 7.26 9.48
N VAL A 176 10.49 6.02 9.97
CA VAL A 176 10.13 5.69 11.34
C VAL A 176 11.24 6.21 12.24
N THR A 177 10.91 6.94 13.29
CA THR A 177 11.89 7.53 14.21
C THR A 177 12.00 6.77 15.52
N ARG A 178 10.93 6.05 15.90
CA ARG A 178 10.87 5.19 17.09
C ARG A 178 9.89 4.04 16.87
N GLY A 179 10.15 2.90 17.51
CA GLY A 179 9.26 1.74 17.47
C GLY A 179 9.24 1.02 16.13
N GLU A 180 8.16 0.32 15.85
CA GLU A 180 7.99 -0.46 14.62
C GLU A 180 6.60 -0.25 14.01
N ARG A 181 6.57 0.14 12.73
CA ARG A 181 5.33 0.24 11.98
C ARG A 181 5.12 -0.99 11.12
N LEU A 182 3.99 -1.66 11.32
CA LEU A 182 3.56 -2.83 10.55
C LEU A 182 2.39 -2.46 9.63
N ALA A 183 2.41 -2.98 8.41
CA ALA A 183 1.33 -2.78 7.44
C ALA A 183 1.14 -4.02 6.57
N LEU A 184 -0.08 -4.22 6.08
CA LEU A 184 -0.37 -5.13 4.97
C LEU A 184 -0.66 -4.30 3.72
N VAL A 185 0.02 -4.60 2.62
CA VAL A 185 -0.13 -3.91 1.33
C VAL A 185 -0.62 -4.91 0.29
N ALA A 186 -1.51 -4.47 -0.58
CA ALA A 186 -2.05 -5.29 -1.66
C ALA A 186 -2.28 -4.45 -2.92
N TRP A 187 -2.26 -5.09 -4.08
CA TRP A 187 -2.48 -4.46 -5.37
C TRP A 187 -3.52 -5.21 -6.18
N ALA A 188 -4.49 -4.47 -6.70
CA ALA A 188 -5.42 -5.00 -7.70
C ALA A 188 -4.93 -4.64 -9.10
N ALA A 189 -4.79 -5.65 -9.95
CA ALA A 189 -4.25 -5.54 -11.30
C ALA A 189 -5.32 -5.77 -12.37
N GLY A 190 -5.20 -5.07 -13.49
CA GLY A 190 -6.12 -5.16 -14.61
C GLY A 190 -5.48 -4.73 -15.92
N ARG A 191 -6.23 -4.88 -17.02
CA ARG A 191 -5.77 -4.49 -18.37
C ARG A 191 -5.40 -3.01 -18.45
N PRO A 192 -4.58 -2.58 -19.43
CA PRO A 192 -4.27 -1.18 -19.68
C PRO A 192 -5.52 -0.29 -19.67
N PHE A 193 -5.34 1.00 -19.36
CA PHE A 193 -6.39 1.99 -19.56
C PHE A 193 -6.61 2.14 -21.08
N LEU A 194 -7.87 2.15 -21.51
CA LEU A 194 -8.27 2.39 -22.89
C LEU A 194 -8.45 3.88 -23.12
#